data_7ec2ba899857a5bb7e67f06a5ac83674
#
_entry.id   7ec2ba899857a5bb7e67f06a5ac83674
#
_cell.length_a   1.000
_cell.length_b   1.000
_cell.length_c   1.000
_cell.angle_alpha   90.00
_cell.angle_beta   90.00
_cell.angle_gamma   90.00
#
_symmetry.space_group_name_H-M   'P 1'
#
loop_
_entity.id
_entity.type
_entity.pdbx_description
1 polymer ?
#
loop_
_entity_poly.entity_id
_entity_poly.type
_entity_poly.pdbx_seq_one_letter_code
_entity_poly.pdbx_strand_id
1 'polypeptide(L)'
;MNEKVEFDSEYCNVKYMEDDNVVFLIWKKLACFENYREPTLFALDLLKQYPHSNFVVDARNGFEVEKEDVEWGFSELFPNMGKTDCKYVVFIMQKVNEIEEEMDMWTKEFGKYFAVIKVENYEQAISRMNRLILVNVRYTIKSGKREEFLIKVTEQGIIRESKAEQGNFKYEYYLPTDAENELFLMEMWINSVAQIAHGKTEHYQRLQILKEEYILNVSIEKYSISDIK
;
A
#
# COMPACT_ATOMS: atom_id res chain seq x y z
N MET A 1 7.17 -4.43 33.72
CA MET A 1 6.23 -5.48 33.24
C MET A 1 6.77 -5.90 31.90
N ASN A 2 7.09 -7.18 31.68
CA ASN A 2 7.47 -7.64 30.35
C ASN A 2 6.23 -7.48 29.46
N GLU A 3 6.30 -6.58 28.48
CA GLU A 3 5.26 -6.45 27.46
C GLU A 3 5.13 -7.80 26.74
N LYS A 4 3.92 -8.27 26.61
CA LYS A 4 3.63 -9.51 25.91
C LYS A 4 3.93 -9.29 24.44
N VAL A 5 4.97 -9.92 23.89
CA VAL A 5 5.37 -9.80 22.49
C VAL A 5 4.53 -10.69 21.58
N GLU A 6 3.78 -11.63 22.15
CA GLU A 6 2.96 -12.61 21.46
C GLU A 6 1.68 -12.90 22.24
N PHE A 7 0.57 -13.01 21.52
CA PHE A 7 -0.70 -13.51 22.01
C PHE A 7 -0.90 -14.93 21.46
N ASP A 8 -1.06 -15.91 22.31
CA ASP A 8 -1.34 -17.28 21.89
C ASP A 8 -2.53 -17.86 22.66
N SER A 9 -3.48 -18.42 21.93
CA SER A 9 -4.68 -19.06 22.45
C SER A 9 -5.03 -20.30 21.62
N GLU A 10 -6.08 -21.01 22.02
CA GLU A 10 -6.58 -22.12 21.21
C GLU A 10 -7.23 -21.66 19.89
N TYR A 11 -7.61 -20.37 19.77
CA TYR A 11 -8.28 -19.79 18.61
C TYR A 11 -7.31 -19.17 17.61
N CYS A 12 -6.24 -18.56 18.09
CA CYS A 12 -5.31 -17.83 17.24
C CYS A 12 -3.93 -17.66 17.86
N ASN A 13 -3.01 -17.21 17.02
CA ASN A 13 -1.71 -16.69 17.42
C ASN A 13 -1.51 -15.31 16.79
N VAL A 14 -1.05 -14.33 17.56
CA VAL A 14 -0.72 -12.97 17.08
C VAL A 14 0.68 -12.63 17.52
N LYS A 15 1.53 -12.20 16.57
CA LYS A 15 2.91 -11.82 16.85
C LYS A 15 3.42 -10.77 15.86
N TYR A 16 4.46 -10.06 16.28
CA TYR A 16 5.23 -9.21 15.41
C TYR A 16 6.40 -9.98 14.77
N MET A 17 6.53 -9.87 13.45
CA MET A 17 7.58 -10.46 12.64
C MET A 17 8.60 -9.37 12.30
N GLU A 18 9.69 -9.29 13.05
CA GLU A 18 10.68 -8.21 12.98
C GLU A 18 11.35 -8.10 11.61
N ASP A 19 11.77 -9.23 11.03
CA ASP A 19 12.47 -9.26 9.73
C ASP A 19 11.63 -8.71 8.57
N ASP A 20 10.31 -8.86 8.65
CA ASP A 20 9.36 -8.47 7.61
C ASP A 20 8.60 -7.19 7.96
N ASN A 21 8.75 -6.67 9.17
CA ASN A 21 7.98 -5.57 9.74
C ASN A 21 6.46 -5.79 9.60
N VAL A 22 5.98 -6.92 10.09
CA VAL A 22 4.59 -7.38 9.94
C VAL A 22 4.00 -7.79 11.29
N VAL A 23 2.79 -7.34 11.58
CA VAL A 23 1.93 -7.94 12.61
C VAL A 23 1.18 -9.09 11.96
N PHE A 24 1.42 -10.31 12.44
CA PHE A 24 0.86 -11.53 11.86
C PHE A 24 -0.14 -12.17 12.80
N LEU A 25 -1.40 -12.23 12.38
CA LEU A 25 -2.51 -12.92 13.05
C LEU A 25 -2.80 -14.22 12.31
N ILE A 26 -2.74 -15.33 13.02
CA ILE A 26 -2.99 -16.67 12.47
C ILE A 26 -4.22 -17.24 13.17
N TRP A 27 -5.32 -17.38 12.47
CA TRP A 27 -6.50 -18.07 12.98
C TRP A 27 -6.29 -19.60 12.94
N LYS A 28 -6.50 -20.26 14.07
CA LYS A 28 -6.42 -21.72 14.22
C LYS A 28 -7.79 -22.38 14.03
N LYS A 29 -8.85 -21.66 14.35
CA LYS A 29 -10.26 -22.05 14.20
C LYS A 29 -11.16 -20.82 14.23
N LEU A 30 -12.45 -21.01 13.96
CA LEU A 30 -13.47 -19.97 14.08
C LEU A 30 -13.49 -19.37 15.49
N ALA A 31 -13.61 -18.05 15.57
CA ALA A 31 -13.63 -17.31 16.82
C ALA A 31 -14.69 -16.20 16.78
N CYS A 32 -15.34 -15.94 17.91
CA CYS A 32 -16.31 -14.89 18.07
C CYS A 32 -16.18 -14.21 19.44
N PHE A 33 -16.76 -13.05 19.58
CA PHE A 33 -16.78 -12.22 20.79
C PHE A 33 -15.36 -11.99 21.34
N GLU A 34 -15.14 -12.24 22.61
CA GLU A 34 -13.83 -12.02 23.25
C GLU A 34 -12.70 -12.79 22.53
N ASN A 35 -12.96 -14.03 22.08
CA ASN A 35 -11.96 -14.84 21.37
C ASN A 35 -11.56 -14.25 20.00
N TYR A 36 -12.40 -13.39 19.42
CA TYR A 36 -12.11 -12.62 18.22
C TYR A 36 -11.57 -11.23 18.54
N ARG A 37 -12.19 -10.52 19.50
CA ARG A 37 -11.89 -9.11 19.79
C ARG A 37 -10.56 -8.92 20.50
N GLU A 38 -10.24 -9.75 21.50
CA GLU A 38 -8.98 -9.65 22.24
C GLU A 38 -7.74 -9.76 21.33
N PRO A 39 -7.60 -10.80 20.49
CA PRO A 39 -6.42 -10.90 19.63
C PRO A 39 -6.37 -9.81 18.56
N THR A 40 -7.50 -9.33 18.06
CA THR A 40 -7.51 -8.23 17.08
C THR A 40 -7.14 -6.89 17.72
N LEU A 41 -7.51 -6.64 18.98
CA LEU A 41 -7.06 -5.48 19.76
C LEU A 41 -5.55 -5.60 20.08
N PHE A 42 -5.08 -6.80 20.41
CA PHE A 42 -3.65 -7.04 20.60
C PHE A 42 -2.86 -6.77 19.32
N ALA A 43 -3.38 -7.18 18.14
CA ALA A 43 -2.77 -6.86 16.86
C ALA A 43 -2.74 -5.34 16.60
N LEU A 44 -3.81 -4.63 16.94
CA LEU A 44 -3.86 -3.16 16.85
C LEU A 44 -2.80 -2.50 17.75
N ASP A 45 -2.59 -3.01 18.96
CA ASP A 45 -1.57 -2.47 19.86
C ASP A 45 -0.15 -2.73 19.33
N LEU A 46 0.09 -3.88 18.72
CA LEU A 46 1.36 -4.15 18.02
C LEU A 46 1.55 -3.19 16.82
N LEU A 47 0.52 -2.91 16.02
CA LEU A 47 0.60 -1.94 14.93
C LEU A 47 0.93 -0.52 15.42
N LYS A 48 0.47 -0.13 16.60
CA LYS A 48 0.84 1.15 17.24
C LYS A 48 2.27 1.12 17.78
N GLN A 49 2.70 0.00 18.35
CA GLN A 49 4.02 -0.18 18.95
C GLN A 49 5.13 -0.25 17.90
N TYR A 50 4.84 -0.83 16.73
CA TYR A 50 5.79 -1.00 15.63
C TYR A 50 5.39 -0.14 14.42
N PRO A 51 5.87 1.12 14.33
CA PRO A 51 5.52 2.02 13.24
C PRO A 51 5.83 1.45 11.86
N HIS A 52 4.98 1.77 10.88
CA HIS A 52 5.09 1.31 9.49
C HIS A 52 4.96 -0.21 9.31
N SER A 53 4.62 -0.97 10.35
CA SER A 53 4.30 -2.38 10.20
C SER A 53 2.98 -2.56 9.43
N ASN A 54 2.90 -3.67 8.68
CA ASN A 54 1.71 -4.07 7.95
C ASN A 54 0.99 -5.22 8.67
N PHE A 55 -0.29 -5.41 8.34
CA PHE A 55 -1.10 -6.43 8.97
C PHE A 55 -1.33 -7.61 8.02
N VAL A 56 -0.93 -8.80 8.43
CA VAL A 56 -1.16 -10.04 7.69
C VAL A 56 -2.06 -10.95 8.52
N VAL A 57 -3.13 -11.45 7.91
CA VAL A 57 -4.11 -12.34 8.56
C VAL A 57 -4.13 -13.68 7.81
N ASP A 58 -3.76 -14.76 8.49
CA ASP A 58 -3.96 -16.11 7.99
C ASP A 58 -5.36 -16.57 8.35
N ALA A 59 -6.25 -16.53 7.36
CA ALA A 59 -7.66 -16.86 7.48
C ALA A 59 -8.00 -18.27 6.99
N ARG A 60 -6.99 -19.12 6.70
CA ARG A 60 -7.20 -20.44 6.11
C ARG A 60 -7.98 -21.42 6.98
N ASN A 61 -7.91 -21.27 8.31
CA ASN A 61 -8.55 -22.17 9.27
C ASN A 61 -9.74 -21.55 10.00
N GLY A 62 -10.10 -20.31 9.69
CA GLY A 62 -11.25 -19.65 10.30
C GLY A 62 -11.14 -18.14 10.18
N PHE A 63 -12.18 -17.56 9.66
CA PHE A 63 -12.34 -16.10 9.55
C PHE A 63 -13.84 -15.78 9.48
N GLU A 64 -14.64 -16.51 10.13
CA GLU A 64 -16.06 -16.16 10.22
C GLU A 64 -16.25 -15.31 11.46
N VAL A 65 -17.13 -14.35 11.35
CA VAL A 65 -17.38 -13.36 12.38
C VAL A 65 -18.87 -13.24 12.58
N GLU A 66 -19.29 -13.32 13.81
CA GLU A 66 -20.67 -13.01 14.17
C GLU A 66 -21.03 -11.58 13.75
N LYS A 67 -22.29 -11.34 13.42
CA LYS A 67 -22.76 -10.03 12.97
C LYS A 67 -22.37 -8.90 13.92
N GLU A 68 -22.44 -9.14 15.22
CA GLU A 68 -22.05 -8.17 16.25
C GLU A 68 -20.56 -7.84 16.22
N ASP A 69 -19.71 -8.82 15.87
CA ASP A 69 -18.28 -8.63 15.74
C ASP A 69 -17.92 -7.88 14.43
N VAL A 70 -18.71 -8.10 13.37
CA VAL A 70 -18.61 -7.30 12.12
C VAL A 70 -18.92 -5.83 12.41
N GLU A 71 -20.06 -5.54 13.09
CA GLU A 71 -20.45 -4.18 13.44
C GLU A 71 -19.41 -3.50 14.35
N TRP A 72 -18.89 -4.22 15.34
CA TRP A 72 -17.82 -3.76 16.20
C TRP A 72 -16.52 -3.49 15.42
N GLY A 73 -16.15 -4.38 14.50
CA GLY A 73 -14.98 -4.19 13.65
C GLY A 73 -15.05 -2.91 12.83
N PHE A 74 -16.22 -2.62 12.26
CA PHE A 74 -16.44 -1.41 11.45
C PHE A 74 -16.48 -0.13 12.27
N SER A 75 -17.07 -0.16 13.47
CA SER A 75 -17.21 1.02 14.32
C SER A 75 -15.97 1.34 15.15
N GLU A 76 -15.24 0.32 15.61
CA GLU A 76 -14.17 0.47 16.59
C GLU A 76 -12.79 0.08 16.02
N LEU A 77 -12.65 -1.14 15.50
CA LEU A 77 -11.33 -1.68 15.15
C LEU A 77 -10.72 -0.93 13.96
N PHE A 78 -11.41 -0.86 12.81
CA PHE A 78 -10.84 -0.32 11.57
C PHE A 78 -10.55 1.17 11.61
N PRO A 79 -11.42 2.03 12.20
CA PRO A 79 -11.08 3.44 12.37
C PRO A 79 -9.84 3.67 13.25
N ASN A 80 -9.61 2.80 14.24
CA ASN A 80 -8.42 2.87 15.09
C ASN A 80 -7.18 2.31 14.39
N MET A 81 -7.30 1.23 13.63
CA MET A 81 -6.21 0.74 12.76
C MET A 81 -5.83 1.77 11.71
N GLY A 82 -6.80 2.46 11.11
CA GLY A 82 -6.57 3.51 10.11
C GLY A 82 -5.81 4.73 10.63
N LYS A 83 -5.64 4.88 11.95
CA LYS A 83 -4.80 5.92 12.58
C LYS A 83 -3.34 5.47 12.75
N THR A 84 -3.03 4.21 12.46
CA THR A 84 -1.66 3.67 12.49
C THR A 84 -0.95 3.93 11.16
N ASP A 85 0.35 3.63 11.11
CA ASP A 85 1.14 3.72 9.88
C ASP A 85 0.98 2.50 8.96
N CYS A 86 0.09 1.57 9.29
CA CYS A 86 -0.21 0.39 8.48
C CYS A 86 -0.72 0.82 7.09
N LYS A 87 -0.17 0.25 6.04
CA LYS A 87 -0.56 0.53 4.65
C LYS A 87 -1.24 -0.66 3.98
N TYR A 88 -0.84 -1.86 4.35
CA TYR A 88 -1.38 -3.10 3.78
C TYR A 88 -2.08 -3.94 4.84
N VAL A 89 -3.26 -4.44 4.45
CA VAL A 89 -3.89 -5.59 5.12
C VAL A 89 -3.89 -6.74 4.11
N VAL A 90 -3.24 -7.85 4.47
CA VAL A 90 -3.07 -9.01 3.60
C VAL A 90 -3.80 -10.19 4.19
N PHE A 91 -4.69 -10.81 3.41
CA PHE A 91 -5.38 -12.04 3.80
C PHE A 91 -4.75 -13.24 3.09
N ILE A 92 -4.31 -14.23 3.88
CA ILE A 92 -3.88 -15.53 3.39
C ILE A 92 -5.08 -16.46 3.43
N MET A 93 -5.47 -17.03 2.27
CA MET A 93 -6.71 -17.79 2.09
C MET A 93 -6.47 -19.05 1.28
N GLN A 94 -7.24 -20.13 1.58
CA GLN A 94 -7.31 -21.32 0.70
C GLN A 94 -8.39 -21.08 -0.36
N LYS A 95 -8.00 -20.93 -1.63
CA LYS A 95 -8.88 -20.78 -2.80
C LYS A 95 -10.06 -19.81 -2.66
N VAL A 96 -10.10 -18.87 -3.53
CA VAL A 96 -10.95 -17.68 -3.60
C VAL A 96 -12.46 -17.96 -3.78
N ASN A 97 -12.92 -19.19 -3.95
CA ASN A 97 -14.21 -19.47 -4.60
C ASN A 97 -15.42 -19.77 -3.70
N GLU A 98 -15.29 -19.81 -2.38
CA GLU A 98 -16.43 -20.15 -1.51
C GLU A 98 -16.83 -19.10 -0.46
N ILE A 99 -16.04 -18.02 -0.30
CA ILE A 99 -16.26 -16.94 0.68
C ILE A 99 -16.26 -15.55 0.00
N GLU A 100 -16.61 -15.48 -1.28
CA GLU A 100 -16.47 -14.25 -2.07
C GLU A 100 -17.31 -13.09 -1.51
N GLU A 101 -18.56 -13.32 -1.12
CA GLU A 101 -19.45 -12.22 -0.68
C GLU A 101 -19.04 -11.62 0.67
N GLU A 102 -18.69 -12.44 1.65
CA GLU A 102 -18.23 -11.94 2.96
C GLU A 102 -16.86 -11.27 2.87
N MET A 103 -15.95 -11.87 2.12
CA MET A 103 -14.62 -11.30 1.92
C MET A 103 -14.64 -10.03 1.07
N ASP A 104 -15.60 -9.86 0.19
CA ASP A 104 -15.78 -8.62 -0.57
C ASP A 104 -16.27 -7.48 0.32
N MET A 105 -17.13 -7.76 1.29
CA MET A 105 -17.53 -6.81 2.32
C MET A 105 -16.33 -6.34 3.15
N TRP A 106 -15.53 -7.28 3.67
CA TRP A 106 -14.32 -6.97 4.44
C TRP A 106 -13.28 -6.23 3.60
N THR A 107 -13.05 -6.67 2.36
CA THR A 107 -12.15 -6.02 1.41
C THR A 107 -12.58 -4.58 1.14
N LYS A 108 -13.87 -4.33 1.01
CA LYS A 108 -14.42 -2.99 0.80
C LYS A 108 -14.25 -2.09 2.03
N GLU A 109 -14.51 -2.61 3.23
CA GLU A 109 -14.38 -1.84 4.46
C GLU A 109 -12.91 -1.55 4.81
N PHE A 110 -12.04 -2.55 4.76
CA PHE A 110 -10.59 -2.34 4.91
C PHE A 110 -10.03 -1.42 3.82
N GLY A 111 -10.55 -1.54 2.61
CA GLY A 111 -10.13 -0.72 1.46
C GLY A 111 -10.36 0.78 1.62
N LYS A 112 -11.15 1.21 2.62
CA LYS A 112 -11.30 2.63 2.99
C LYS A 112 -10.05 3.19 3.67
N TYR A 113 -9.25 2.34 4.30
CA TYR A 113 -8.10 2.72 5.11
C TYR A 113 -6.78 2.16 4.58
N PHE A 114 -6.81 0.99 3.93
CA PHE A 114 -5.64 0.19 3.58
C PHE A 114 -5.68 -0.29 2.13
N ALA A 115 -4.52 -0.66 1.59
CA ALA A 115 -4.47 -1.52 0.42
C ALA A 115 -4.68 -2.98 0.86
N VAL A 116 -5.74 -3.60 0.36
CA VAL A 116 -6.08 -4.99 0.68
C VAL A 116 -5.52 -5.93 -0.38
N ILE A 117 -4.80 -6.97 0.07
CA ILE A 117 -4.19 -7.99 -0.79
C ILE A 117 -4.69 -9.36 -0.35
N LYS A 118 -5.06 -10.21 -1.31
CA LYS A 118 -5.42 -11.62 -1.08
C LYS A 118 -4.32 -12.51 -1.68
N VAL A 119 -3.83 -13.48 -0.92
CA VAL A 119 -2.75 -14.40 -1.30
C VAL A 119 -2.99 -15.81 -0.75
N GLU A 120 -2.21 -16.80 -1.20
CA GLU A 120 -2.35 -18.20 -0.76
C GLU A 120 -1.41 -18.56 0.40
N ASN A 121 -0.31 -17.83 0.57
CA ASN A 121 0.70 -18.11 1.60
C ASN A 121 1.44 -16.84 2.05
N TYR A 122 2.24 -17.01 3.11
CA TYR A 122 2.98 -15.91 3.74
C TYR A 122 4.06 -15.34 2.82
N GLU A 123 4.79 -16.18 2.06
CA GLU A 123 5.84 -15.74 1.15
C GLU A 123 5.28 -14.83 0.06
N GLN A 124 4.08 -15.16 -0.46
CA GLN A 124 3.38 -14.29 -1.41
C GLN A 124 2.95 -12.97 -0.76
N ALA A 125 2.55 -12.97 0.52
CA ALA A 125 2.20 -11.75 1.24
C ALA A 125 3.39 -10.81 1.28
N ILE A 126 4.53 -11.28 1.76
CA ILE A 126 5.77 -10.50 1.84
C ILE A 126 6.24 -10.03 0.46
N SER A 127 6.26 -10.95 -0.51
CA SER A 127 6.64 -10.60 -1.89
C SER A 127 5.77 -9.51 -2.50
N ARG A 128 4.45 -9.51 -2.24
CA ARG A 128 3.54 -8.50 -2.79
C ARG A 128 3.62 -7.15 -2.09
N MET A 129 3.85 -7.13 -0.77
CA MET A 129 4.03 -5.89 -0.02
C MET A 129 5.35 -5.19 -0.36
N ASN A 130 6.42 -5.96 -0.64
CA ASN A 130 7.77 -5.46 -0.91
C ASN A 130 8.07 -5.24 -2.39
N ARG A 131 7.05 -5.26 -3.26
CA ARG A 131 7.26 -5.00 -4.69
C ARG A 131 7.38 -3.50 -4.95
N LEU A 132 8.56 -3.08 -5.34
CA LEU A 132 8.78 -1.73 -5.86
C LEU A 132 8.00 -1.53 -7.16
N ILE A 133 7.46 -0.35 -7.32
CA ILE A 133 6.78 0.08 -8.56
C ILE A 133 7.72 1.03 -9.30
N LEU A 134 8.14 0.63 -10.49
CA LEU A 134 8.83 1.49 -11.43
C LEU A 134 7.81 2.03 -12.45
N VAL A 135 7.77 3.33 -12.61
CA VAL A 135 6.95 4.02 -13.62
C VAL A 135 7.86 4.80 -14.54
N ASN A 136 7.84 4.45 -15.80
CA ASN A 136 8.51 5.16 -16.87
C ASN A 136 7.48 5.99 -17.63
N VAL A 137 7.66 7.30 -17.66
CA VAL A 137 6.78 8.21 -18.39
C VAL A 137 7.58 8.91 -19.49
N ARG A 138 7.14 8.74 -20.73
CA ARG A 138 7.70 9.45 -21.87
C ARG A 138 6.74 10.55 -22.30
N TYR A 139 7.20 11.78 -22.29
CA TYR A 139 6.48 12.93 -22.76
C TYR A 139 6.95 13.33 -24.15
N THR A 140 6.02 13.52 -25.09
CA THR A 140 6.29 14.24 -26.32
C THR A 140 5.83 15.69 -26.10
N ILE A 141 6.76 16.63 -26.20
CA ILE A 141 6.54 18.04 -25.85
C ILE A 141 6.41 18.88 -27.14
N LYS A 142 5.66 19.96 -27.08
CA LYS A 142 5.58 20.95 -28.17
C LYS A 142 6.96 21.43 -28.54
N SER A 143 7.22 21.58 -29.85
CA SER A 143 8.56 21.93 -30.38
C SER A 143 9.14 23.17 -29.70
N GLY A 144 10.40 23.06 -29.23
CA GLY A 144 11.12 24.13 -28.55
C GLY A 144 10.65 24.44 -27.12
N LYS A 145 9.71 23.67 -26.57
CA LYS A 145 9.11 23.95 -25.24
C LYS A 145 9.64 23.06 -24.11
N ARG A 146 10.58 22.14 -24.39
CA ARG A 146 11.08 21.20 -23.39
C ARG A 146 11.75 21.88 -22.19
N GLU A 147 12.61 22.83 -22.45
CA GLU A 147 13.35 23.53 -21.41
C GLU A 147 12.43 24.39 -20.54
N GLU A 148 11.48 25.12 -21.18
CA GLU A 148 10.48 25.92 -20.49
C GLU A 148 9.60 25.03 -19.56
N PHE A 149 9.15 23.88 -20.03
CA PHE A 149 8.41 22.91 -19.24
C PHE A 149 9.20 22.46 -18.00
N LEU A 150 10.49 22.07 -18.17
CA LEU A 150 11.32 21.66 -17.04
C LEU A 150 11.56 22.78 -16.02
N ILE A 151 11.73 24.02 -16.48
CA ILE A 151 11.82 25.18 -15.61
C ILE A 151 10.54 25.31 -14.78
N LYS A 152 9.37 25.28 -15.42
CA LYS A 152 8.07 25.37 -14.75
C LYS A 152 7.84 24.27 -13.71
N VAL A 153 8.15 23.01 -14.07
CA VAL A 153 8.07 21.86 -13.14
C VAL A 153 8.96 22.08 -11.91
N THR A 154 10.14 22.65 -12.11
CA THR A 154 11.10 22.91 -11.04
C THR A 154 10.67 24.10 -10.16
N GLU A 155 10.28 25.23 -10.77
CA GLU A 155 9.83 26.43 -10.06
C GLU A 155 8.58 26.18 -9.22
N GLN A 156 7.65 25.36 -9.71
CA GLN A 156 6.45 24.98 -8.97
C GLN A 156 6.70 23.93 -7.88
N GLY A 157 7.94 23.52 -7.67
CA GLY A 157 8.35 22.60 -6.61
C GLY A 157 7.93 21.14 -6.83
N ILE A 158 7.40 20.80 -8.00
CA ILE A 158 6.81 19.47 -8.29
C ILE A 158 7.84 18.36 -8.03
N ILE A 159 9.07 18.49 -8.54
CA ILE A 159 10.13 17.50 -8.37
C ILE A 159 10.49 17.34 -6.88
N ARG A 160 10.65 18.47 -6.18
CA ARG A 160 11.05 18.48 -4.76
C ARG A 160 9.97 17.83 -3.89
N GLU A 161 8.71 18.17 -4.12
CA GLU A 161 7.59 17.66 -3.35
C GLU A 161 7.36 16.18 -3.64
N SER A 162 7.45 15.73 -4.90
CA SER A 162 7.38 14.30 -5.26
C SER A 162 8.49 13.48 -4.61
N LYS A 163 9.73 14.00 -4.59
CA LYS A 163 10.87 13.35 -3.89
C LYS A 163 10.70 13.30 -2.38
N ALA A 164 9.93 14.21 -1.79
CA ALA A 164 9.67 14.25 -0.35
C ALA A 164 8.49 13.35 0.09
N GLU A 165 7.75 12.78 -0.85
CA GLU A 165 6.65 11.89 -0.51
C GLU A 165 7.13 10.59 0.15
N GLN A 166 6.38 10.15 1.16
CA GLN A 166 6.65 8.87 1.79
C GLN A 166 6.53 7.72 0.79
N GLY A 167 7.59 6.92 0.69
CA GLY A 167 7.65 5.78 -0.22
C GLY A 167 8.12 6.11 -1.64
N ASN A 168 8.52 7.35 -1.92
CA ASN A 168 9.24 7.69 -3.14
C ASN A 168 10.73 7.34 -3.00
N PHE A 169 11.27 6.54 -3.91
CA PHE A 169 12.70 6.25 -4.01
C PHE A 169 13.37 7.01 -5.15
N LYS A 170 12.59 7.38 -6.17
CA LYS A 170 13.10 8.07 -7.33
C LYS A 170 12.02 8.89 -8.01
N TYR A 171 12.35 10.12 -8.39
CA TYR A 171 11.54 11.00 -9.23
C TYR A 171 12.49 11.88 -10.02
N GLU A 172 12.88 11.42 -11.21
CA GLU A 172 13.96 12.03 -11.98
C GLU A 172 13.59 12.17 -13.44
N TYR A 173 13.89 13.33 -14.00
CA TYR A 173 13.77 13.60 -15.42
C TYR A 173 15.09 13.34 -16.14
N TYR A 174 14.98 12.75 -17.32
CA TYR A 174 16.12 12.47 -18.20
C TYR A 174 15.83 13.03 -19.58
N LEU A 175 16.90 13.54 -20.22
CA LEU A 175 16.85 14.06 -21.57
C LEU A 175 17.30 12.96 -22.55
N PRO A 176 16.43 12.46 -23.44
CA PRO A 176 16.85 11.58 -24.52
C PRO A 176 17.84 12.31 -25.41
N THR A 177 18.91 11.63 -25.80
CA THR A 177 20.01 12.21 -26.59
C THR A 177 19.67 12.35 -28.07
N ASP A 178 18.68 11.61 -28.54
CA ASP A 178 18.27 11.46 -29.93
C ASP A 178 16.90 12.08 -30.24
N ALA A 179 16.27 12.75 -29.25
CA ALA A 179 14.93 13.33 -29.39
C ALA A 179 14.81 14.67 -28.66
N GLU A 180 14.92 15.78 -29.39
CA GLU A 180 14.90 17.14 -28.84
C GLU A 180 13.57 17.52 -28.18
N ASN A 181 12.44 16.94 -28.62
CA ASN A 181 11.09 17.23 -28.12
C ASN A 181 10.58 16.15 -27.19
N GLU A 182 11.42 15.26 -26.71
CA GLU A 182 11.04 14.25 -25.74
C GLU A 182 11.68 14.50 -24.37
N LEU A 183 10.97 14.05 -23.35
CA LEU A 183 11.42 14.06 -21.97
C LEU A 183 10.99 12.75 -21.33
N PHE A 184 11.89 12.14 -20.55
CA PHE A 184 11.64 10.91 -19.86
C PHE A 184 11.63 11.17 -18.35
N LEU A 185 10.59 10.71 -17.66
CA LEU A 185 10.49 10.71 -16.20
C LEU A 185 10.54 9.27 -15.71
N MET A 186 11.43 8.99 -14.78
CA MET A 186 11.48 7.74 -14.05
C MET A 186 11.05 7.96 -12.60
N GLU A 187 10.02 7.26 -12.21
CA GLU A 187 9.53 7.22 -10.84
C GLU A 187 9.76 5.83 -10.24
N MET A 188 10.15 5.76 -8.98
CA MET A 188 10.24 4.50 -8.25
C MET A 188 9.58 4.68 -6.88
N TRP A 189 8.66 3.79 -6.57
CA TRP A 189 7.84 3.83 -5.37
C TRP A 189 7.96 2.53 -4.59
N ILE A 190 7.94 2.61 -3.26
CA ILE A 190 8.03 1.45 -2.37
C ILE A 190 6.94 0.40 -2.69
N ASN A 191 5.78 0.86 -3.18
CA ASN A 191 4.65 -0.01 -3.52
C ASN A 191 3.60 0.75 -4.35
N SER A 192 2.57 0.04 -4.77
CA SER A 192 1.46 0.61 -5.55
C SER A 192 0.63 1.63 -4.77
N VAL A 193 0.54 1.52 -3.44
CA VAL A 193 -0.23 2.46 -2.60
C VAL A 193 0.42 3.83 -2.59
N ALA A 194 1.74 3.90 -2.37
CA ALA A 194 2.47 5.15 -2.43
C ALA A 194 2.34 5.80 -3.82
N GLN A 195 2.45 5.00 -4.90
CA GLN A 195 2.30 5.50 -6.27
C GLN A 195 0.88 6.02 -6.57
N ILE A 196 -0.17 5.35 -6.05
CA ILE A 196 -1.57 5.82 -6.19
C ILE A 196 -1.81 7.09 -5.36
N ALA A 197 -1.23 7.18 -4.16
CA ALA A 197 -1.34 8.36 -3.31
C ALA A 197 -0.72 9.60 -3.99
N HIS A 198 0.45 9.44 -4.65
CA HIS A 198 1.08 10.48 -5.46
C HIS A 198 0.10 11.12 -6.46
N GLY A 199 -0.69 10.31 -7.17
CA GLY A 199 -1.67 10.79 -8.14
C GLY A 199 -2.79 11.68 -7.57
N LYS A 200 -2.92 11.77 -6.23
CA LYS A 200 -3.93 12.58 -5.53
C LYS A 200 -3.35 13.84 -4.90
N THR A 201 -2.04 14.04 -4.97
CA THR A 201 -1.34 15.18 -4.34
C THR A 201 -1.58 16.49 -5.10
N GLU A 202 -1.46 17.61 -4.42
CA GLU A 202 -1.59 18.94 -5.04
C GLU A 202 -0.50 19.20 -6.10
N HIS A 203 0.74 18.78 -5.84
CA HIS A 203 1.82 18.96 -6.82
C HIS A 203 1.62 18.09 -8.07
N TYR A 204 1.01 16.91 -7.94
CA TYR A 204 0.61 16.12 -9.10
C TYR A 204 -0.49 16.85 -9.91
N GLN A 205 -1.46 17.48 -9.26
CA GLN A 205 -2.48 18.28 -9.95
C GLN A 205 -1.85 19.48 -10.70
N ARG A 206 -0.87 20.17 -10.09
CA ARG A 206 -0.10 21.22 -10.77
C ARG A 206 0.62 20.67 -12.01
N LEU A 207 1.20 19.47 -11.91
CA LEU A 207 1.80 18.81 -13.06
C LEU A 207 0.79 18.52 -14.18
N GLN A 208 -0.45 18.08 -13.85
CA GLN A 208 -1.47 17.86 -14.88
C GLN A 208 -1.80 19.15 -15.64
N ILE A 209 -1.93 20.30 -14.95
CA ILE A 209 -2.16 21.60 -15.58
C ILE A 209 -1.01 21.94 -16.55
N LEU A 210 0.23 21.78 -16.13
CA LEU A 210 1.37 22.01 -17.04
C LEU A 210 1.37 21.05 -18.23
N LYS A 211 0.96 19.81 -18.06
CA LYS A 211 0.86 18.85 -19.17
C LYS A 211 -0.12 19.31 -20.24
N GLU A 212 -1.27 19.87 -19.88
CA GLU A 212 -2.24 20.40 -20.85
C GLU A 212 -1.63 21.51 -21.72
N GLU A 213 -0.77 22.35 -21.14
CA GLU A 213 -0.14 23.45 -21.84
C GLU A 213 1.02 23.01 -22.77
N TYR A 214 1.86 22.08 -22.31
CA TYR A 214 3.15 21.78 -22.95
C TYR A 214 3.21 20.44 -23.68
N ILE A 215 2.41 19.44 -23.27
CA ILE A 215 2.57 18.06 -23.72
C ILE A 215 1.60 17.73 -24.88
N LEU A 216 2.12 17.07 -25.90
CA LEU A 216 1.36 16.56 -27.03
C LEU A 216 0.91 15.11 -26.83
N ASN A 217 1.77 14.29 -26.22
CA ASN A 217 1.49 12.89 -25.97
C ASN A 217 2.22 12.40 -24.72
N VAL A 218 1.63 11.42 -24.03
CA VAL A 218 2.19 10.75 -22.87
C VAL A 218 2.11 9.25 -23.08
N SER A 219 3.24 8.56 -22.97
CA SER A 219 3.32 7.11 -22.90
C SER A 219 3.78 6.70 -21.51
N ILE A 220 3.10 5.75 -20.89
CA ILE A 220 3.39 5.26 -19.52
C ILE A 220 3.61 3.76 -19.56
N GLU A 221 4.74 3.33 -19.03
CA GLU A 221 5.05 1.92 -18.75
C GLU A 221 5.19 1.74 -17.26
N LYS A 222 4.52 0.74 -16.70
CA LYS A 222 4.55 0.45 -15.27
C LYS A 222 5.01 -0.98 -15.04
N TYR A 223 6.00 -1.12 -14.17
CA TYR A 223 6.59 -2.41 -13.83
C TYR A 223 6.52 -2.63 -12.31
N SER A 224 6.26 -3.88 -11.93
CA SER A 224 6.48 -4.34 -10.56
C SER A 224 7.84 -5.03 -10.53
N ILE A 225 8.75 -4.50 -9.73
CA ILE A 225 10.12 -5.04 -9.61
C ILE A 225 10.33 -5.56 -8.19
N SER A 226 11.02 -6.69 -8.07
CA SER A 226 11.53 -7.21 -6.81
C SER A 226 13.04 -7.02 -6.79
N ASP A 227 13.58 -6.76 -5.60
CA ASP A 227 15.03 -6.74 -5.42
C ASP A 227 15.62 -8.09 -5.84
N ILE A 228 16.61 -8.05 -6.71
CA ILE A 228 17.44 -9.23 -6.97
C ILE A 228 18.42 -9.29 -5.82
N LYS A 229 18.21 -10.25 -4.90
CA LYS A 229 19.18 -10.56 -3.85
C LYS A 229 20.35 -11.34 -4.43
#